data_0eb052839d2b745f43d1d3ff5dc93051
#
_entry.id   0eb052839d2b745f43d1d3ff5dc93051
#
_cell.length_a   1.000
_cell.length_b   1.000
_cell.length_c   1.000
_cell.angle_alpha   90.00
_cell.angle_beta   90.00
_cell.angle_gamma   90.00
#
_symmetry.space_group_name_H-M   'P 1'
#
loop_
_entity.id
_entity.type
_entity.pdbx_description
1 polymer ?
#
loop_
_entity_poly.entity_id
_entity_poly.type
_entity_poly.pdbx_seq_one_letter_code
_entity_poly.pdbx_strand_id
1 'polypeptide(L)'
;MRDLYQAQRTMRQMRRNAMARGVLAVLDIGTSKITCIILQFDGPGQFRDTDGVGPMAGQSSFRVIGQFTTQSRGVRYGEIDTMGETERAVRHVVQGAQKQAGVRVDHVIASIAGARPASYGLAGEITLTAGKVGEQDVAAVLAACDAPDFGRGREVLHAQPVNFAVDARSGLGDPRDHVGNRLAVDMHVLTIDGTAASNLVQCIRRCDLELAGVGSAAYAAGRAALVEDEQELGAACIDMGGGITGVSIFLKKHMIFADAVRMGGDLVTRDISQGLRVPMHTAEWLKTRHGGLEATGRDDMEMIAVGAVSGPETGDWETDRRTVSRADLIGIMRPRVEEILDGVRAVLDAAGFDHMPSRQVVLTGGASQIPGLDALAGRILGQNVRIGRPLRIQGLAQQHTAPCHAATVGLALHAANPQDEWWDFEMPVERAGVIGLKRAVRWFRNNW
;
A
#
# COMPACT_ATOMS: atom_id res chain seq x y z
N MET A 1 -5.91 24.43 -5.62
CA MET A 1 -7.06 23.76 -5.03
C MET A 1 -7.98 23.15 -6.08
N ARG A 2 -8.62 23.99 -6.88
CA ARG A 2 -9.41 23.49 -8.01
C ARG A 2 -8.59 22.49 -8.83
N ASP A 3 -7.29 22.68 -8.97
CA ASP A 3 -6.41 21.84 -9.78
C ASP A 3 -6.22 20.43 -9.23
N LEU A 4 -5.96 20.25 -7.92
CA LEU A 4 -5.87 18.90 -7.33
C LEU A 4 -7.22 18.16 -7.37
N TYR A 5 -8.27 18.83 -6.90
CA TYR A 5 -9.61 18.27 -6.92
C TYR A 5 -10.01 17.87 -8.35
N GLN A 6 -9.74 18.73 -9.34
CA GLN A 6 -10.01 18.41 -10.73
C GLN A 6 -9.11 17.27 -11.25
N ALA A 7 -7.83 17.25 -10.90
CA ALA A 7 -6.92 16.19 -11.29
C ALA A 7 -7.35 14.83 -10.72
N GLN A 8 -7.71 14.78 -9.44
CA GLN A 8 -8.19 13.56 -8.78
C GLN A 8 -9.55 13.11 -9.36
N ARG A 9 -10.48 14.03 -9.59
CA ARG A 9 -11.74 13.69 -10.27
C ARG A 9 -11.53 13.21 -11.69
N THR A 10 -10.58 13.77 -12.41
CA THR A 10 -10.23 13.33 -13.77
C THR A 10 -9.69 11.90 -13.74
N MET A 11 -8.74 11.59 -12.84
CA MET A 11 -8.24 10.21 -12.66
C MET A 11 -9.36 9.24 -12.27
N ARG A 12 -10.26 9.65 -11.37
CA ARG A 12 -11.44 8.85 -10.98
C ARG A 12 -12.38 8.62 -12.18
N GLN A 13 -12.58 9.63 -13.02
CA GLN A 13 -13.39 9.47 -14.23
C GLN A 13 -12.70 8.56 -15.25
N MET A 14 -11.39 8.69 -15.46
CA MET A 14 -10.60 7.78 -16.31
C MET A 14 -10.73 6.34 -15.84
N ARG A 15 -10.62 6.11 -14.52
CA ARG A 15 -10.83 4.77 -13.94
C ARG A 15 -12.23 4.24 -14.23
N ARG A 16 -13.29 5.00 -13.95
CA ARG A 16 -14.67 4.59 -14.24
C ARG A 16 -14.85 4.28 -15.73
N ASN A 17 -14.29 5.09 -16.62
CA ASN A 17 -14.35 4.85 -18.05
C ASN A 17 -13.58 3.60 -18.48
N ALA A 18 -12.43 3.31 -17.88
CA ALA A 18 -11.66 2.10 -18.12
C ALA A 18 -12.41 0.85 -17.64
N MET A 19 -13.00 0.90 -16.45
CA MET A 19 -13.86 -0.18 -15.92
C MET A 19 -15.09 -0.41 -16.81
N ALA A 20 -15.74 0.64 -17.27
CA ALA A 20 -16.88 0.54 -18.19
C ALA A 20 -16.49 -0.06 -19.57
N ARG A 21 -15.24 0.17 -20.00
CA ARG A 21 -14.67 -0.52 -21.20
C ARG A 21 -14.25 -1.96 -20.92
N GLY A 22 -14.32 -2.38 -19.67
CA GLY A 22 -14.09 -3.74 -19.21
C GLY A 22 -12.67 -4.09 -18.83
N VAL A 23 -11.67 -3.18 -18.96
CA VAL A 23 -10.25 -3.50 -18.66
C VAL A 23 -9.55 -2.35 -17.97
N LEU A 24 -8.77 -2.67 -16.91
CA LEU A 24 -7.90 -1.73 -16.20
C LEU A 24 -6.65 -2.46 -15.71
N ALA A 25 -5.48 -1.83 -15.80
CA ALA A 25 -4.26 -2.38 -15.23
C ALA A 25 -3.97 -1.79 -13.85
N VAL A 26 -3.35 -2.60 -13.00
CA VAL A 26 -2.69 -2.16 -11.75
C VAL A 26 -1.20 -2.42 -11.86
N LEU A 27 -0.40 -1.48 -11.40
CA LEU A 27 1.05 -1.51 -11.46
C LEU A 27 1.64 -1.24 -10.08
N ASP A 28 2.25 -2.26 -9.51
CA ASP A 28 2.94 -2.16 -8.23
C ASP A 28 4.45 -2.01 -8.47
N ILE A 29 5.00 -0.83 -8.13
CA ILE A 29 6.40 -0.46 -8.38
C ILE A 29 7.16 -0.56 -7.06
N GLY A 30 7.67 -1.76 -6.75
CA GLY A 30 8.46 -2.02 -5.55
C GLY A 30 9.97 -1.94 -5.78
N THR A 31 10.74 -1.95 -4.68
CA THR A 31 12.22 -1.93 -4.73
C THR A 31 12.80 -3.23 -5.29
N SER A 32 12.24 -4.38 -4.92
CA SER A 32 12.77 -5.70 -5.36
C SER A 32 12.15 -6.17 -6.66
N LYS A 33 10.87 -5.87 -6.89
CA LYS A 33 10.12 -6.30 -8.07
C LYS A 33 9.09 -5.26 -8.50
N ILE A 34 8.72 -5.33 -9.78
CA ILE A 34 7.58 -4.60 -10.35
C ILE A 34 6.59 -5.65 -10.83
N THR A 35 5.31 -5.48 -10.49
CA THR A 35 4.22 -6.40 -10.87
C THR A 35 3.12 -5.63 -11.56
N CYS A 36 2.65 -6.15 -12.69
CA CYS A 36 1.46 -5.67 -13.39
C CYS A 36 0.37 -6.75 -13.36
N ILE A 37 -0.85 -6.35 -13.00
CA ILE A 37 -2.05 -7.19 -13.07
C ILE A 37 -3.06 -6.47 -13.97
N ILE A 38 -3.70 -7.20 -14.90
CA ILE A 38 -4.77 -6.69 -15.74
C ILE A 38 -6.08 -7.28 -15.24
N LEU A 39 -7.00 -6.37 -14.89
CA LEU A 39 -8.32 -6.66 -14.39
C LEU A 39 -9.33 -6.59 -15.54
N GLN A 40 -10.21 -7.57 -15.62
CA GLN A 40 -11.39 -7.54 -16.47
C GLN A 40 -12.61 -7.34 -15.59
N PHE A 41 -13.42 -6.37 -15.95
CA PHE A 41 -14.70 -6.08 -15.30
C PHE A 41 -15.82 -6.64 -16.16
N ASP A 42 -16.75 -7.34 -15.53
CA ASP A 42 -17.95 -7.80 -16.21
C ASP A 42 -19.02 -6.73 -16.12
N GLY A 43 -19.74 -6.55 -17.22
CA GLY A 43 -20.85 -5.59 -17.26
C GLY A 43 -21.93 -5.93 -16.21
N PRO A 44 -22.74 -4.96 -15.82
CA PRO A 44 -23.79 -5.18 -14.83
C PRO A 44 -24.71 -6.32 -15.27
N GLY A 45 -24.68 -7.43 -14.55
CA GLY A 45 -25.61 -8.57 -14.71
C GLY A 45 -25.03 -9.91 -15.18
N GLN A 46 -23.72 -10.07 -15.38
CA GLN A 46 -23.15 -11.32 -15.97
C GLN A 46 -22.46 -12.29 -14.99
N PHE A 47 -22.46 -12.05 -13.68
CA PHE A 47 -21.89 -13.02 -12.74
C PHE A 47 -22.89 -14.09 -12.29
N ARG A 48 -22.63 -15.34 -12.68
CA ARG A 48 -23.16 -16.52 -11.98
C ARG A 48 -22.12 -16.92 -10.93
N ASP A 49 -22.54 -16.86 -9.67
CA ASP A 49 -21.79 -17.31 -8.52
C ASP A 49 -21.53 -18.82 -8.64
N THR A 50 -20.29 -19.21 -8.92
CA THR A 50 -19.89 -20.63 -8.97
C THR A 50 -19.19 -21.09 -7.70
N ASP A 51 -18.74 -20.18 -6.84
CA ASP A 51 -17.86 -20.53 -5.70
C ASP A 51 -18.30 -19.92 -4.34
N GLY A 52 -19.49 -19.38 -4.20
CA GLY A 52 -20.05 -18.92 -2.90
C GLY A 52 -19.40 -17.66 -2.32
N VAL A 53 -18.50 -16.99 -3.03
CA VAL A 53 -17.89 -15.72 -2.64
C VAL A 53 -18.35 -14.65 -3.64
N GLY A 54 -19.65 -14.37 -3.62
CA GLY A 54 -20.22 -13.29 -4.42
C GLY A 54 -19.80 -11.91 -3.89
N PRO A 55 -19.68 -10.88 -4.77
CA PRO A 55 -19.45 -9.52 -4.33
C PRO A 55 -20.64 -9.06 -3.48
N MET A 56 -20.36 -8.37 -2.37
CA MET A 56 -21.41 -7.69 -1.61
C MET A 56 -22.16 -6.71 -2.51
N ALA A 57 -23.44 -6.48 -2.23
CA ALA A 57 -24.28 -5.56 -3.02
C ALA A 57 -23.55 -4.20 -3.17
N GLY A 58 -23.30 -3.78 -4.42
CA GLY A 58 -22.62 -2.54 -4.78
C GLY A 58 -21.11 -2.68 -5.09
N GLN A 59 -20.50 -3.87 -4.93
CA GLN A 59 -19.12 -4.10 -5.35
C GLN A 59 -19.03 -4.48 -6.84
N SER A 60 -18.01 -3.93 -7.52
CA SER A 60 -17.72 -4.31 -8.90
C SER A 60 -17.12 -5.70 -8.93
N SER A 61 -17.73 -6.61 -9.70
CA SER A 61 -17.13 -7.92 -9.95
C SER A 61 -16.02 -7.80 -10.98
N PHE A 62 -14.89 -8.42 -10.71
CA PHE A 62 -13.74 -8.41 -11.59
C PHE A 62 -12.94 -9.72 -11.47
N ARG A 63 -12.18 -10.02 -12.51
CA ARG A 63 -11.22 -11.11 -12.52
C ARG A 63 -9.88 -10.68 -13.09
N VAL A 64 -8.82 -11.37 -12.70
CA VAL A 64 -7.49 -11.20 -13.28
C VAL A 64 -7.41 -12.00 -14.57
N ILE A 65 -7.04 -11.32 -15.68
CA ILE A 65 -6.86 -11.95 -17.00
C ILE A 65 -5.42 -11.95 -17.46
N GLY A 66 -4.55 -11.13 -16.85
CA GLY A 66 -3.12 -11.08 -17.14
C GLY A 66 -2.35 -10.64 -15.93
N GLN A 67 -1.19 -11.22 -15.72
CA GLN A 67 -0.29 -10.89 -14.62
C GLN A 67 1.15 -11.18 -15.00
N PHE A 68 2.04 -10.25 -14.71
CA PHE A 68 3.46 -10.43 -14.96
C PHE A 68 4.28 -9.72 -13.88
N THR A 69 5.39 -10.34 -13.50
CA THR A 69 6.32 -9.78 -12.50
C THR A 69 7.72 -9.79 -13.09
N THR A 70 8.46 -8.72 -12.88
CA THR A 70 9.87 -8.61 -13.24
C THR A 70 10.69 -8.13 -12.07
N GLN A 71 11.99 -8.40 -12.08
CA GLN A 71 12.92 -7.80 -11.12
C GLN A 71 12.92 -6.29 -11.30
N SER A 72 12.83 -5.55 -10.19
CA SER A 72 12.89 -4.09 -10.21
C SER A 72 14.30 -3.60 -10.56
N ARG A 73 14.36 -2.52 -11.31
CA ARG A 73 15.58 -1.78 -11.60
C ARG A 73 15.27 -0.29 -11.54
N GLY A 74 16.22 0.49 -11.01
CA GLY A 74 16.07 1.93 -10.92
C GLY A 74 15.10 2.41 -9.82
N VAL A 75 14.67 1.53 -8.91
CA VAL A 75 13.83 1.86 -7.75
C VAL A 75 14.62 1.62 -6.47
N ARG A 76 14.64 2.60 -5.58
CA ARG A 76 15.33 2.53 -4.31
C ARG A 76 14.45 3.10 -3.20
N TYR A 77 14.30 2.37 -2.10
CA TYR A 77 13.41 2.75 -0.98
C TYR A 77 11.97 3.08 -1.42
N GLY A 78 11.45 2.34 -2.42
CA GLY A 78 10.11 2.55 -2.95
C GLY A 78 9.94 3.82 -3.80
N GLU A 79 11.02 4.50 -4.17
CA GLU A 79 11.05 5.71 -5.00
C GLU A 79 11.86 5.47 -6.28
N ILE A 80 11.51 6.16 -7.37
CA ILE A 80 12.24 6.07 -8.63
C ILE A 80 13.57 6.83 -8.48
N ASP A 81 14.67 6.08 -8.54
CA ASP A 81 16.05 6.58 -8.46
C ASP A 81 16.64 6.78 -9.87
N THR A 82 16.45 5.81 -10.75
CA THR A 82 16.94 5.86 -12.13
C THR A 82 15.79 5.71 -13.12
N MET A 83 15.31 6.83 -13.66
CA MET A 83 14.13 6.91 -14.51
C MET A 83 14.17 5.92 -15.69
N GLY A 84 15.26 5.90 -16.47
CA GLY A 84 15.35 5.07 -17.69
C GLY A 84 15.38 3.56 -17.41
N GLU A 85 15.90 3.13 -16.24
CA GLU A 85 15.86 1.72 -15.85
C GLU A 85 14.46 1.31 -15.42
N THR A 86 13.82 2.17 -14.61
CA THR A 86 12.44 1.94 -14.17
C THR A 86 11.48 1.91 -15.35
N GLU A 87 11.61 2.84 -16.31
CA GLU A 87 10.82 2.87 -17.54
C GLU A 87 10.93 1.55 -18.32
N ARG A 88 12.15 1.04 -18.53
CA ARG A 88 12.35 -0.24 -19.22
C ARG A 88 11.68 -1.41 -18.49
N ALA A 89 11.77 -1.45 -17.15
CA ALA A 89 11.17 -2.48 -16.33
C ALA A 89 9.63 -2.39 -16.36
N VAL A 90 9.07 -1.17 -16.29
CA VAL A 90 7.62 -0.93 -16.41
C VAL A 90 7.09 -1.35 -17.77
N ARG A 91 7.75 -0.94 -18.87
CA ARG A 91 7.35 -1.39 -20.23
C ARG A 91 7.37 -2.91 -20.35
N HIS A 92 8.43 -3.54 -19.82
CA HIS A 92 8.55 -4.99 -19.87
C HIS A 92 7.43 -5.71 -19.11
N VAL A 93 7.13 -5.27 -17.89
CA VAL A 93 6.11 -5.91 -17.06
C VAL A 93 4.70 -5.71 -17.63
N VAL A 94 4.40 -4.54 -18.17
CA VAL A 94 3.10 -4.25 -18.78
C VAL A 94 2.93 -5.06 -20.08
N GLN A 95 3.94 -5.11 -20.93
CA GLN A 95 3.91 -5.94 -22.16
C GLN A 95 3.73 -7.43 -21.84
N GLY A 96 4.40 -7.94 -20.80
CA GLY A 96 4.23 -9.33 -20.35
C GLY A 96 2.80 -9.62 -19.89
N ALA A 97 2.20 -8.74 -19.09
CA ALA A 97 0.83 -8.88 -18.65
C ALA A 97 -0.18 -8.77 -19.81
N GLN A 98 0.00 -7.81 -20.73
CA GLN A 98 -0.83 -7.66 -21.92
C GLN A 98 -0.78 -8.89 -22.84
N LYS A 99 0.41 -9.47 -23.02
CA LYS A 99 0.59 -10.70 -23.82
C LYS A 99 -0.20 -11.87 -23.23
N GLN A 100 -0.18 -12.00 -21.90
CA GLN A 100 -0.95 -13.05 -21.21
C GLN A 100 -2.46 -12.80 -21.29
N ALA A 101 -2.88 -11.55 -21.12
CA ALA A 101 -4.29 -11.15 -21.15
C ALA A 101 -4.89 -11.16 -22.58
N GLY A 102 -4.08 -11.07 -23.61
CA GLY A 102 -4.53 -10.92 -25.01
C GLY A 102 -5.17 -9.56 -25.31
N VAL A 103 -4.97 -8.55 -24.43
CA VAL A 103 -5.56 -7.20 -24.55
C VAL A 103 -4.51 -6.12 -24.33
N ARG A 104 -4.72 -4.94 -24.91
CA ARG A 104 -3.95 -3.73 -24.62
C ARG A 104 -4.62 -2.93 -23.52
N VAL A 105 -3.80 -2.29 -22.71
CA VAL A 105 -4.26 -1.36 -21.66
C VAL A 105 -3.57 -0.01 -21.84
N ASP A 106 -4.35 1.04 -21.72
CA ASP A 106 -3.87 2.43 -21.80
C ASP A 106 -3.88 3.11 -20.44
N HIS A 107 -4.70 2.60 -19.50
CA HIS A 107 -4.93 3.19 -18.18
C HIS A 107 -4.41 2.27 -17.09
N VAL A 108 -3.71 2.87 -16.12
CA VAL A 108 -3.12 2.15 -15.00
C VAL A 108 -3.39 2.85 -13.66
N ILE A 109 -3.61 2.06 -12.61
CA ILE A 109 -3.50 2.53 -11.23
C ILE A 109 -2.15 2.07 -10.71
N ALA A 110 -1.34 2.99 -10.19
CA ALA A 110 0.00 2.69 -9.69
C ALA A 110 0.06 2.77 -8.16
N SER A 111 0.92 1.93 -7.55
CA SER A 111 1.28 2.06 -6.14
C SER A 111 2.42 3.06 -5.95
N ILE A 112 2.45 3.67 -4.77
CA ILE A 112 3.61 4.38 -4.25
C ILE A 112 3.93 3.83 -2.85
N ALA A 113 5.14 3.30 -2.68
CA ALA A 113 5.55 2.65 -1.44
C ALA A 113 6.38 3.56 -0.53
N GLY A 114 7.24 4.37 -1.13
CA GLY A 114 8.11 5.34 -0.47
C GLY A 114 7.46 6.72 -0.34
N ALA A 115 8.22 7.75 -0.70
CA ALA A 115 7.77 9.14 -0.74
C ALA A 115 7.44 9.76 0.63
N ARG A 116 8.05 9.25 1.71
CA ARG A 116 7.91 9.81 3.07
C ARG A 116 6.46 10.11 3.43
N PRO A 117 5.59 9.10 3.53
CA PRO A 117 4.20 9.30 3.89
C PRO A 117 4.09 10.00 5.24
N ALA A 118 3.05 10.81 5.41
CA ALA A 118 2.70 11.42 6.69
C ALA A 118 1.18 11.53 6.82
N SER A 119 0.67 11.08 7.96
CA SER A 119 -0.75 11.01 8.27
C SER A 119 -1.21 12.18 9.12
N TYR A 120 -2.40 12.69 8.83
CA TYR A 120 -3.05 13.78 9.56
C TYR A 120 -4.52 13.42 9.80
N GLY A 121 -4.97 13.57 11.05
CA GLY A 121 -6.37 13.55 11.41
C GLY A 121 -6.96 14.96 11.35
N LEU A 122 -8.05 15.15 10.62
CA LEU A 122 -8.76 16.42 10.51
C LEU A 122 -10.17 16.24 11.03
N ALA A 123 -10.73 17.29 11.61
CA ALA A 123 -12.13 17.31 12.04
C ALA A 123 -12.83 18.55 11.46
N GLY A 124 -14.09 18.38 11.07
CA GLY A 124 -14.95 19.45 10.59
C GLY A 124 -16.33 19.37 11.22
N GLU A 125 -16.98 20.51 11.38
CA GLU A 125 -18.32 20.59 11.94
C GLU A 125 -19.12 21.73 11.31
N ILE A 126 -20.40 21.51 11.06
CA ILE A 126 -21.33 22.54 10.57
C ILE A 126 -22.67 22.41 11.29
N THR A 127 -23.43 23.53 11.32
CA THR A 127 -24.84 23.53 11.73
C THR A 127 -25.73 23.32 10.52
N LEU A 128 -26.69 22.41 10.64
CA LEU A 128 -27.67 22.12 9.59
C LEU A 128 -28.80 23.16 9.61
N THR A 129 -29.10 23.73 8.48
CA THR A 129 -30.18 24.74 8.35
C THR A 129 -31.53 24.11 8.00
N ALA A 130 -31.52 22.96 7.32
CA ALA A 130 -32.72 22.28 6.85
C ALA A 130 -33.20 21.15 7.78
N GLY A 131 -32.50 20.91 8.90
CA GLY A 131 -32.84 19.83 9.84
C GLY A 131 -32.62 18.41 9.29
N LYS A 132 -32.16 18.25 8.05
CA LYS A 132 -31.86 16.98 7.39
C LYS A 132 -30.58 17.13 6.56
N VAL A 133 -29.71 16.13 6.62
CA VAL A 133 -28.42 16.14 5.90
C VAL A 133 -28.63 15.89 4.41
N GLY A 134 -28.21 16.84 3.59
CA GLY A 134 -28.15 16.74 2.12
C GLY A 134 -26.71 16.64 1.61
N GLU A 135 -26.53 16.44 0.30
CA GLU A 135 -25.19 16.37 -0.33
C GLU A 135 -24.36 17.63 -0.14
N GLN A 136 -25.02 18.82 -0.18
CA GLN A 136 -24.35 20.09 0.04
C GLN A 136 -23.87 20.26 1.50
N ASP A 137 -24.53 19.64 2.47
CA ASP A 137 -24.09 19.67 3.86
C ASP A 137 -22.88 18.75 4.05
N VAL A 138 -22.85 17.59 3.40
CA VAL A 138 -21.67 16.71 3.39
C VAL A 138 -20.48 17.43 2.75
N ALA A 139 -20.66 18.06 1.60
CA ALA A 139 -19.63 18.84 0.96
C ALA A 139 -19.12 20.00 1.87
N ALA A 140 -20.06 20.67 2.55
CA ALA A 140 -19.74 21.79 3.45
C ALA A 140 -18.97 21.34 4.69
N VAL A 141 -19.32 20.21 5.32
CA VAL A 141 -18.61 19.70 6.50
C VAL A 141 -17.21 19.22 6.16
N LEU A 142 -17.02 18.58 5.01
CA LEU A 142 -15.70 18.19 4.51
C LEU A 142 -14.81 19.43 4.23
N ALA A 143 -15.38 20.48 3.68
CA ALA A 143 -14.69 21.75 3.46
C ALA A 143 -14.42 22.55 4.74
N ALA A 144 -15.14 22.25 5.83
CA ALA A 144 -14.93 22.88 7.12
C ALA A 144 -13.80 22.24 7.94
N CYS A 145 -13.23 21.12 7.48
CA CYS A 145 -12.09 20.49 8.15
C CYS A 145 -10.91 21.47 8.24
N ASP A 146 -10.42 21.71 9.44
CA ASP A 146 -9.23 22.55 9.69
C ASP A 146 -7.97 21.75 9.35
N ALA A 147 -7.38 22.05 8.21
CA ALA A 147 -6.16 21.40 7.78
C ALA A 147 -4.91 22.20 8.15
N PRO A 148 -3.87 21.56 8.69
CA PRO A 148 -2.60 22.20 8.98
C PRO A 148 -1.86 22.58 7.69
N ASP A 149 -0.80 23.34 7.82
CA ASP A 149 0.18 23.47 6.74
C ASP A 149 0.99 22.16 6.66
N PHE A 150 0.80 21.40 5.59
CA PHE A 150 1.53 20.15 5.36
C PHE A 150 3.01 20.36 5.00
N GLY A 151 3.43 21.61 4.82
CA GLY A 151 4.78 21.97 4.39
C GLY A 151 4.96 22.00 2.86
N ARG A 152 6.00 22.71 2.43
CA ARG A 152 6.31 22.85 1.01
C ARG A 152 6.71 21.50 0.40
N GLY A 153 6.23 21.22 -0.82
CA GLY A 153 6.59 20.01 -1.57
C GLY A 153 5.86 18.76 -1.10
N ARG A 154 4.82 18.89 -0.27
CA ARG A 154 3.93 17.77 0.11
C ARG A 154 2.71 17.73 -0.80
N GLU A 155 2.30 16.53 -1.19
CA GLU A 155 1.09 16.29 -1.96
C GLU A 155 0.13 15.35 -1.22
N VAL A 156 -1.18 15.60 -1.34
CA VAL A 156 -2.21 14.75 -0.75
C VAL A 156 -2.41 13.53 -1.64
N LEU A 157 -2.14 12.34 -1.09
CA LEU A 157 -2.36 11.08 -1.78
C LEU A 157 -3.75 10.51 -1.51
N HIS A 158 -4.19 10.53 -0.25
CA HIS A 158 -5.50 10.08 0.20
C HIS A 158 -6.13 11.15 1.11
N ALA A 159 -7.44 11.35 1.01
CA ALA A 159 -8.23 12.22 1.88
C ALA A 159 -9.59 11.55 2.13
N GLN A 160 -9.66 10.70 3.15
CA GLN A 160 -10.78 9.81 3.40
C GLN A 160 -11.60 10.26 4.62
N PRO A 161 -12.91 10.53 4.46
CA PRO A 161 -13.79 10.62 5.62
C PRO A 161 -13.85 9.25 6.29
N VAL A 162 -13.53 9.19 7.58
CA VAL A 162 -13.47 7.95 8.35
C VAL A 162 -14.64 7.79 9.31
N ASN A 163 -15.33 8.89 9.64
CA ASN A 163 -16.44 8.89 10.55
C ASN A 163 -17.32 10.13 10.32
N PHE A 164 -18.62 9.96 10.22
CA PHE A 164 -19.58 11.05 10.30
C PHE A 164 -20.38 10.96 11.59
N ALA A 165 -20.79 12.11 12.11
CA ALA A 165 -21.68 12.20 13.26
C ALA A 165 -22.80 13.23 13.01
N VAL A 166 -24.04 12.88 13.37
CA VAL A 166 -25.19 13.78 13.38
C VAL A 166 -25.67 13.93 14.81
N ASP A 167 -25.54 15.14 15.38
CA ASP A 167 -25.75 15.44 16.80
C ASP A 167 -24.93 14.49 17.71
N ALA A 168 -25.56 13.66 18.52
CA ALA A 168 -24.89 12.68 19.41
C ALA A 168 -24.65 11.30 18.75
N ARG A 169 -25.12 11.09 17.52
CA ARG A 169 -24.97 9.82 16.82
C ARG A 169 -23.69 9.83 15.95
N SER A 170 -22.69 9.09 16.36
CA SER A 170 -21.43 8.90 15.63
C SER A 170 -21.35 7.51 14.96
N GLY A 171 -20.33 7.28 14.13
CA GLY A 171 -20.11 6.01 13.45
C GLY A 171 -20.94 5.83 12.19
N LEU A 172 -21.37 6.93 11.59
CA LEU A 172 -22.13 6.88 10.34
C LEU A 172 -21.16 6.78 9.15
N GLY A 173 -21.36 5.78 8.31
CA GLY A 173 -20.62 5.69 7.02
C GLY A 173 -21.16 6.67 5.98
N ASP A 174 -22.49 6.88 5.96
CA ASP A 174 -23.18 7.88 5.13
C ASP A 174 -24.15 8.67 6.01
N PRO A 175 -23.94 10.00 6.19
CA PRO A 175 -24.81 10.82 7.02
C PRO A 175 -26.05 11.33 6.29
N ARG A 176 -26.15 11.15 4.95
CA ARG A 176 -27.26 11.66 4.14
C ARG A 176 -28.60 11.12 4.64
N ASP A 177 -29.62 11.92 4.49
CA ASP A 177 -30.99 11.65 4.93
C ASP A 177 -31.20 11.57 6.45
N HIS A 178 -30.15 11.65 7.28
CA HIS A 178 -30.30 11.74 8.73
C HIS A 178 -30.81 13.13 9.14
N VAL A 179 -31.69 13.13 10.15
CA VAL A 179 -32.26 14.36 10.75
C VAL A 179 -31.44 14.77 11.97
N GLY A 180 -31.10 16.06 12.04
CA GLY A 180 -30.34 16.63 13.15
C GLY A 180 -30.06 18.11 12.96
N ASN A 181 -29.34 18.69 13.91
CA ASN A 181 -28.98 20.10 13.91
C ASN A 181 -27.51 20.35 13.59
N ARG A 182 -26.65 19.33 13.82
CA ARG A 182 -25.22 19.42 13.68
C ARG A 182 -24.68 18.21 12.91
N LEU A 183 -23.83 18.47 11.92
CA LEU A 183 -23.09 17.45 11.20
C LEU A 183 -21.60 17.65 11.46
N ALA A 184 -20.92 16.58 11.89
CA ALA A 184 -19.49 16.55 12.08
C ALA A 184 -18.85 15.42 11.25
N VAL A 185 -17.57 15.57 10.90
CA VAL A 185 -16.77 14.57 10.18
C VAL A 185 -15.37 14.50 10.77
N ASP A 186 -14.85 13.28 10.90
CA ASP A 186 -13.43 13.01 11.07
C ASP A 186 -12.86 12.52 9.73
N MET A 187 -11.74 13.09 9.30
CA MET A 187 -11.11 12.77 8.02
C MET A 187 -9.64 12.41 8.22
N HIS A 188 -9.19 11.34 7.60
CA HIS A 188 -7.77 10.98 7.50
C HIS A 188 -7.19 11.49 6.20
N VAL A 189 -6.08 12.23 6.29
CA VAL A 189 -5.32 12.73 5.13
C VAL A 189 -3.93 12.12 5.16
N LEU A 190 -3.55 11.46 4.08
CA LEU A 190 -2.21 10.95 3.85
C LEU A 190 -1.52 11.82 2.81
N THR A 191 -0.38 12.41 3.18
CA THR A 191 0.45 13.20 2.27
C THR A 191 1.76 12.48 1.96
N ILE A 192 2.37 12.81 0.83
CA ILE A 192 3.63 12.26 0.34
C ILE A 192 4.54 13.37 -0.20
N ASP A 193 5.80 13.03 -0.47
CA ASP A 193 6.73 13.92 -1.18
C ASP A 193 6.29 14.13 -2.62
N GLY A 194 6.10 15.38 -3.01
CA GLY A 194 5.61 15.75 -4.35
C GLY A 194 6.60 15.45 -5.47
N THR A 195 7.91 15.46 -5.17
CA THR A 195 8.93 15.09 -6.17
C THR A 195 8.83 13.62 -6.51
N ALA A 196 8.68 12.75 -5.50
CA ALA A 196 8.49 11.32 -5.72
C ALA A 196 7.20 11.01 -6.49
N ALA A 197 6.10 11.70 -6.16
CA ALA A 197 4.84 11.61 -6.89
C ALA A 197 5.00 12.03 -8.36
N SER A 198 5.66 13.17 -8.61
CA SER A 198 5.92 13.69 -9.96
C SER A 198 6.77 12.74 -10.79
N ASN A 199 7.81 12.13 -10.18
CA ASN A 199 8.65 11.13 -10.85
C ASN A 199 7.83 9.89 -11.26
N LEU A 200 6.93 9.42 -10.40
CA LEU A 200 6.03 8.32 -10.72
C LEU A 200 5.13 8.65 -11.93
N VAL A 201 4.46 9.80 -11.89
CA VAL A 201 3.60 10.27 -12.99
C VAL A 201 4.39 10.36 -14.30
N GLN A 202 5.60 10.93 -14.25
CA GLN A 202 6.44 11.07 -15.43
C GLN A 202 6.89 9.70 -15.98
N CYS A 203 7.24 8.75 -15.13
CA CYS A 203 7.61 7.39 -15.53
C CYS A 203 6.45 6.69 -16.27
N ILE A 204 5.24 6.76 -15.71
CA ILE A 204 4.05 6.17 -16.31
C ILE A 204 3.76 6.78 -17.69
N ARG A 205 3.79 8.11 -17.80
CA ARG A 205 3.57 8.82 -19.07
C ARG A 205 4.61 8.46 -20.13
N ARG A 206 5.88 8.32 -19.73
CA ARG A 206 6.95 7.87 -20.66
C ARG A 206 6.76 6.45 -21.16
N CYS A 207 5.98 5.63 -20.43
CA CYS A 207 5.62 4.28 -20.87
C CYS A 207 4.38 4.25 -21.77
N ASP A 208 3.89 5.38 -22.25
CA ASP A 208 2.67 5.54 -23.07
C ASP A 208 1.42 5.03 -22.34
N LEU A 209 1.38 5.26 -21.03
CA LEU A 209 0.27 4.90 -20.14
C LEU A 209 -0.31 6.16 -19.49
N GLU A 210 -1.63 6.14 -19.26
CA GLU A 210 -2.34 7.18 -18.53
C GLU A 210 -2.62 6.73 -17.09
N LEU A 211 -2.36 7.61 -16.14
CA LEU A 211 -2.56 7.33 -14.72
C LEU A 211 -4.03 7.56 -14.34
N ALA A 212 -4.73 6.48 -14.04
CA ALA A 212 -6.13 6.47 -13.60
C ALA A 212 -6.30 6.49 -12.08
N GLY A 213 -5.20 6.55 -11.35
CA GLY A 213 -5.15 6.67 -9.89
C GLY A 213 -3.80 6.27 -9.33
N VAL A 214 -3.53 6.72 -8.10
CA VAL A 214 -2.37 6.33 -7.30
C VAL A 214 -2.87 5.86 -5.94
N GLY A 215 -2.30 4.77 -5.43
CA GLY A 215 -2.61 4.26 -4.10
C GLY A 215 -1.34 4.08 -3.25
N SER A 216 -1.43 4.32 -1.94
CA SER A 216 -0.37 3.94 -1.01
C SER A 216 -0.21 2.42 -0.99
N ALA A 217 1.02 1.91 -1.12
CA ALA A 217 1.30 0.48 -1.05
C ALA A 217 0.95 -0.09 0.34
N ALA A 218 1.20 0.66 1.42
CA ALA A 218 0.84 0.24 2.78
C ALA A 218 -0.68 0.13 2.95
N TYR A 219 -1.45 1.10 2.42
CA TYR A 219 -2.92 1.03 2.38
C TYR A 219 -3.39 -0.20 1.59
N ALA A 220 -2.84 -0.39 0.39
CA ALA A 220 -3.18 -1.52 -0.46
C ALA A 220 -2.88 -2.86 0.22
N ALA A 221 -1.69 -3.00 0.83
CA ALA A 221 -1.31 -4.20 1.57
C ALA A 221 -2.30 -4.51 2.70
N GLY A 222 -2.72 -3.50 3.48
CA GLY A 222 -3.74 -3.65 4.53
C GLY A 222 -5.09 -4.11 3.97
N ARG A 223 -5.54 -3.53 2.86
CA ARG A 223 -6.77 -3.94 2.17
C ARG A 223 -6.77 -5.41 1.73
N ALA A 224 -5.59 -5.96 1.42
CA ALA A 224 -5.44 -7.34 0.97
C ALA A 224 -5.18 -8.35 2.10
N ALA A 225 -4.43 -7.97 3.13
CA ALA A 225 -3.93 -8.90 4.15
C ALA A 225 -4.76 -8.94 5.43
N LEU A 226 -5.53 -7.89 5.72
CA LEU A 226 -6.43 -7.83 6.87
C LEU A 226 -7.79 -8.44 6.51
N VAL A 227 -8.30 -9.31 7.37
CA VAL A 227 -9.68 -9.79 7.27
C VAL A 227 -10.66 -8.70 7.73
N GLU A 228 -11.94 -8.89 7.41
CA GLU A 228 -12.97 -7.87 7.65
C GLU A 228 -13.07 -7.47 9.13
N ASP A 229 -13.06 -8.45 10.03
CA ASP A 229 -13.11 -8.20 11.48
C ASP A 229 -11.88 -7.42 11.98
N GLU A 230 -10.70 -7.67 11.45
CA GLU A 230 -9.48 -6.90 11.78
C GLU A 230 -9.58 -5.46 11.30
N GLN A 231 -10.11 -5.23 10.10
CA GLN A 231 -10.35 -3.88 9.61
C GLN A 231 -11.40 -3.14 10.43
N GLU A 232 -12.42 -3.83 10.93
CA GLU A 232 -13.49 -3.26 11.74
C GLU A 232 -13.05 -2.95 13.17
N LEU A 233 -12.44 -3.93 13.85
CA LEU A 233 -12.08 -3.83 15.28
C LEU A 233 -10.77 -3.07 15.52
N GLY A 234 -9.98 -2.91 14.50
CA GLY A 234 -8.69 -2.24 14.56
C GLY A 234 -7.51 -3.22 14.44
N ALA A 235 -6.65 -2.98 13.45
CA ALA A 235 -5.41 -3.74 13.26
C ALA A 235 -4.35 -2.90 12.55
N ALA A 236 -3.08 -3.20 12.82
CA ALA A 236 -1.96 -2.70 12.06
C ALA A 236 -1.53 -3.73 11.00
N CYS A 237 -1.33 -3.28 9.77
CA CYS A 237 -0.71 -4.05 8.71
C CYS A 237 0.69 -3.51 8.44
N ILE A 238 1.69 -4.39 8.51
CA ILE A 238 3.10 -4.08 8.30
C ILE A 238 3.54 -4.78 7.00
N ASP A 239 3.74 -4.01 5.95
CA ASP A 239 4.23 -4.50 4.65
C ASP A 239 5.75 -4.44 4.60
N MET A 240 6.41 -5.55 4.89
CA MET A 240 7.87 -5.66 4.91
C MET A 240 8.39 -5.93 3.48
N GLY A 241 8.63 -4.85 2.74
CA GLY A 241 9.18 -4.89 1.38
C GLY A 241 10.70 -5.11 1.34
N GLY A 242 11.29 -4.97 0.14
CA GLY A 242 12.76 -5.04 -0.04
C GLY A 242 13.46 -3.80 0.51
N GLY A 243 13.07 -2.62 0.08
CA GLY A 243 13.75 -1.36 0.46
C GLY A 243 13.05 -0.55 1.55
N ILE A 244 11.81 -0.87 1.86
CA ILE A 244 10.96 -0.11 2.79
C ILE A 244 10.01 -1.06 3.52
N THR A 245 9.64 -0.71 4.73
CA THR A 245 8.59 -1.35 5.51
C THR A 245 7.45 -0.35 5.73
N GLY A 246 6.33 -0.57 5.04
CA GLY A 246 5.14 0.26 5.16
C GLY A 246 4.30 -0.16 6.38
N VAL A 247 3.74 0.82 7.06
CA VAL A 247 2.83 0.64 8.21
C VAL A 247 1.49 1.28 7.87
N SER A 248 0.39 0.55 8.06
CA SER A 248 -0.96 1.11 7.96
C SER A 248 -1.84 0.60 9.08
N ILE A 249 -2.67 1.45 9.64
CA ILE A 249 -3.59 1.11 10.73
C ILE A 249 -5.01 1.32 10.23
N PHE A 250 -5.84 0.31 10.42
CA PHE A 250 -7.26 0.30 10.06
C PHE A 250 -8.13 0.28 11.31
N LEU A 251 -9.27 0.96 11.24
CA LEU A 251 -10.33 0.94 12.24
C LEU A 251 -11.66 1.24 11.54
N LYS A 252 -12.72 0.51 11.88
CA LYS A 252 -14.05 0.67 11.24
C LYS A 252 -13.97 0.62 9.71
N LYS A 253 -13.14 -0.30 9.18
CA LYS A 253 -12.87 -0.52 7.75
C LYS A 253 -12.14 0.62 7.02
N HIS A 254 -11.77 1.70 7.70
CA HIS A 254 -11.03 2.82 7.13
C HIS A 254 -9.57 2.80 7.57
N MET A 255 -8.68 3.22 6.68
CA MET A 255 -7.31 3.52 7.08
C MET A 255 -7.30 4.83 7.87
N ILE A 256 -6.81 4.77 9.11
CA ILE A 256 -6.73 5.93 10.00
C ILE A 256 -5.31 6.44 10.19
N PHE A 257 -4.32 5.67 9.76
CA PHE A 257 -2.91 6.05 9.82
C PHE A 257 -2.10 5.27 8.79
N ALA A 258 -1.09 5.90 8.20
CA ALA A 258 -0.04 5.23 7.43
C ALA A 258 1.28 5.99 7.55
N ASP A 259 2.37 5.23 7.64
CA ASP A 259 3.75 5.71 7.64
C ASP A 259 4.68 4.63 7.07
N ALA A 260 5.98 4.87 7.03
CA ALA A 260 6.95 3.91 6.53
C ALA A 260 8.32 4.04 7.17
N VAL A 261 8.91 2.90 7.48
CA VAL A 261 10.31 2.77 7.90
C VAL A 261 11.17 2.55 6.66
N ARG A 262 12.18 3.41 6.42
CA ARG A 262 13.07 3.31 5.24
C ARG A 262 14.11 2.19 5.39
N MET A 263 13.66 1.03 5.81
CA MET A 263 14.42 -0.20 5.95
C MET A 263 13.55 -1.37 5.47
N GLY A 264 14.20 -2.40 4.91
CA GLY A 264 13.51 -3.59 4.41
C GLY A 264 14.48 -4.75 4.19
N GLY A 265 14.00 -5.81 3.56
CA GLY A 265 14.73 -7.06 3.37
C GLY A 265 16.05 -6.96 2.60
N ASP A 266 16.25 -5.92 1.78
CA ASP A 266 17.49 -5.69 1.04
C ASP A 266 18.65 -5.30 1.96
N LEU A 267 18.37 -4.69 3.12
CA LEU A 267 19.39 -4.42 4.13
C LEU A 267 19.87 -5.72 4.78
N VAL A 268 18.96 -6.65 5.06
CA VAL A 268 19.33 -8.00 5.55
C VAL A 268 20.22 -8.70 4.53
N THR A 269 19.86 -8.65 3.24
CA THR A 269 20.68 -9.21 2.15
C THR A 269 22.07 -8.57 2.09
N ARG A 270 22.14 -7.26 2.27
CA ARG A 270 23.42 -6.52 2.29
C ARG A 270 24.29 -6.94 3.46
N ASP A 271 23.72 -7.09 4.65
CA ASP A 271 24.45 -7.52 5.83
C ASP A 271 25.01 -8.95 5.65
N ILE A 272 24.22 -9.85 5.06
CA ILE A 272 24.72 -11.19 4.68
C ILE A 272 25.86 -11.09 3.66
N SER A 273 25.69 -10.28 2.62
CA SER A 273 26.73 -10.07 1.58
C SER A 273 28.04 -9.58 2.17
N GLN A 274 27.98 -8.62 3.08
CA GLN A 274 29.15 -8.05 3.76
C GLN A 274 29.75 -9.01 4.79
N GLY A 275 28.91 -9.59 5.64
CA GLY A 275 29.35 -10.50 6.71
C GLY A 275 30.02 -11.78 6.18
N LEU A 276 29.42 -12.35 5.12
CA LEU A 276 29.96 -13.57 4.50
C LEU A 276 30.87 -13.29 3.31
N ARG A 277 31.04 -12.03 2.87
CA ARG A 277 31.82 -11.63 1.70
C ARG A 277 31.41 -12.39 0.43
N VAL A 278 30.11 -12.42 0.17
CA VAL A 278 29.51 -13.05 -1.00
C VAL A 278 28.78 -12.02 -1.86
N PRO A 279 28.57 -12.27 -3.16
CA PRO A 279 27.78 -11.40 -4.02
C PRO A 279 26.34 -11.25 -3.52
N MET A 280 25.69 -10.11 -3.83
CA MET A 280 24.32 -9.81 -3.39
C MET A 280 23.31 -10.90 -3.80
N HIS A 281 23.43 -11.47 -4.99
CA HIS A 281 22.54 -12.54 -5.44
C HIS A 281 22.70 -13.84 -4.63
N THR A 282 23.92 -14.17 -4.22
CA THR A 282 24.21 -15.30 -3.33
C THR A 282 23.66 -15.02 -1.92
N ALA A 283 23.84 -13.80 -1.41
CA ALA A 283 23.28 -13.39 -0.13
C ALA A 283 21.72 -13.45 -0.11
N GLU A 284 21.08 -13.03 -1.20
CA GLU A 284 19.63 -13.13 -1.34
C GLU A 284 19.15 -14.60 -1.39
N TRP A 285 19.88 -15.43 -2.11
CA TRP A 285 19.62 -16.87 -2.13
C TRP A 285 19.78 -17.50 -0.73
N LEU A 286 20.84 -17.18 0.01
CA LEU A 286 21.06 -17.64 1.37
C LEU A 286 19.93 -17.20 2.30
N LYS A 287 19.55 -15.90 2.26
CA LYS A 287 18.43 -15.35 3.03
C LYS A 287 17.14 -16.10 2.79
N THR A 288 16.80 -16.33 1.52
CA THR A 288 15.49 -16.89 1.13
C THR A 288 15.42 -18.41 1.32
N ARG A 289 16.54 -19.12 1.17
CA ARG A 289 16.57 -20.58 1.20
C ARG A 289 16.94 -21.16 2.55
N HIS A 290 17.83 -20.52 3.28
CA HIS A 290 18.41 -21.00 4.52
C HIS A 290 18.22 -20.06 5.71
N GLY A 291 17.70 -18.86 5.48
CA GLY A 291 17.51 -17.85 6.51
C GLY A 291 16.53 -18.28 7.60
N GLY A 292 16.65 -17.62 8.74
CA GLY A 292 15.79 -17.77 9.90
C GLY A 292 16.12 -16.70 10.94
N LEU A 293 15.35 -16.65 12.03
CA LEU A 293 15.54 -15.67 13.11
C LEU A 293 15.66 -16.31 14.48
N GLU A 294 15.48 -17.62 14.57
CA GLU A 294 15.64 -18.41 15.79
C GLU A 294 16.67 -19.50 15.53
N ALA A 295 17.78 -19.43 16.26
CA ALA A 295 18.79 -20.47 16.21
C ALA A 295 18.44 -21.59 17.20
N THR A 296 18.60 -22.82 16.76
CA THR A 296 18.49 -24.03 17.58
C THR A 296 19.85 -24.69 17.66
N GLY A 297 20.09 -25.57 18.64
CA GLY A 297 21.38 -26.26 18.76
C GLY A 297 21.74 -27.20 17.57
N ARG A 298 20.82 -27.36 16.60
CA ARG A 298 21.12 -28.06 15.34
C ARG A 298 21.68 -27.18 14.27
N ASP A 299 21.39 -25.86 14.33
CA ASP A 299 21.81 -24.90 13.31
C ASP A 299 23.33 -24.66 13.31
N ASP A 300 24.03 -24.93 14.42
CA ASP A 300 25.50 -24.93 14.49
C ASP A 300 26.12 -26.05 13.66
N MET A 301 25.40 -27.15 13.49
CA MET A 301 25.84 -28.33 12.75
C MET A 301 25.39 -28.33 11.29
N GLU A 302 24.40 -27.52 10.94
CA GLU A 302 23.91 -27.36 9.57
C GLU A 302 24.85 -26.45 8.77
N MET A 303 25.74 -27.05 7.99
CA MET A 303 26.73 -26.35 7.18
C MET A 303 26.19 -26.05 5.78
N ILE A 304 26.13 -24.78 5.43
CA ILE A 304 25.61 -24.28 4.14
C ILE A 304 26.82 -23.93 3.26
N ALA A 305 26.86 -24.46 2.03
CA ALA A 305 27.90 -24.14 1.08
C ALA A 305 27.70 -22.72 0.53
N VAL A 306 28.70 -21.87 0.70
CA VAL A 306 28.73 -20.50 0.19
C VAL A 306 29.86 -20.36 -0.84
N GLY A 307 29.86 -21.21 -1.87
CA GLY A 307 30.83 -21.16 -2.93
C GLY A 307 30.75 -19.83 -3.71
N ALA A 308 31.89 -19.28 -4.12
CA ALA A 308 31.89 -18.26 -5.13
C ALA A 308 31.25 -18.84 -6.39
N VAL A 309 30.16 -18.24 -6.87
CA VAL A 309 29.63 -18.53 -8.21
C VAL A 309 30.64 -17.88 -9.17
N SER A 310 31.71 -18.62 -9.48
CA SER A 310 32.56 -18.29 -10.62
C SER A 310 31.70 -18.43 -11.86
N GLY A 311 31.65 -17.39 -12.67
CA GLY A 311 30.95 -17.43 -13.97
C GLY A 311 31.51 -18.57 -14.84
N PRO A 312 30.82 -18.93 -15.93
CA PRO A 312 31.13 -20.09 -16.77
C PRO A 312 32.49 -20.03 -17.51
N GLU A 313 33.33 -19.04 -17.23
CA GLU A 313 34.58 -18.79 -17.96
C GLU A 313 35.87 -19.22 -17.27
N THR A 314 35.82 -19.70 -16.02
CA THR A 314 37.03 -20.21 -15.34
C THR A 314 36.81 -21.64 -14.91
N GLY A 315 37.45 -22.58 -15.61
CA GLY A 315 37.35 -24.02 -15.39
C GLY A 315 37.94 -24.55 -14.08
N ASP A 316 38.12 -23.74 -13.04
CA ASP A 316 38.61 -24.12 -11.72
C ASP A 316 37.47 -24.02 -10.68
N TRP A 317 36.61 -25.04 -10.66
CA TRP A 317 35.52 -25.18 -9.70
C TRP A 317 35.83 -26.09 -8.50
N GLU A 318 37.09 -26.27 -8.20
CA GLU A 318 37.52 -27.18 -7.15
C GLU A 318 38.05 -26.51 -5.87
N THR A 319 38.15 -25.17 -5.76
CA THR A 319 39.01 -24.57 -4.71
C THR A 319 38.35 -23.63 -3.71
N ASP A 320 37.06 -23.35 -3.70
CA ASP A 320 36.53 -22.52 -2.60
C ASP A 320 35.16 -23.00 -2.09
N ARG A 321 35.12 -24.21 -1.53
CA ARG A 321 34.00 -24.71 -0.75
C ARG A 321 34.00 -24.09 0.64
N ARG A 322 33.82 -22.77 0.71
CA ARG A 322 33.51 -22.16 1.99
C ARG A 322 32.14 -22.66 2.46
N THR A 323 32.05 -23.04 3.70
CA THR A 323 30.80 -23.37 4.39
C THR A 323 30.61 -22.39 5.53
N VAL A 324 29.38 -22.09 5.81
CA VAL A 324 28.95 -21.25 6.93
C VAL A 324 27.90 -22.03 7.71
N SER A 325 27.91 -21.96 9.03
CA SER A 325 26.83 -22.55 9.79
C SER A 325 25.51 -21.78 9.59
N ARG A 326 24.40 -22.46 9.68
CA ARG A 326 23.09 -21.78 9.66
C ARG A 326 22.95 -20.82 10.84
N ALA A 327 23.55 -21.15 11.99
CA ALA A 327 23.56 -20.29 13.17
C ALA A 327 24.28 -18.96 12.90
N ASP A 328 25.43 -18.96 12.18
CA ASP A 328 26.12 -17.74 11.79
C ASP A 328 25.29 -16.89 10.85
N LEU A 329 24.60 -17.52 9.89
CA LEU A 329 23.68 -16.81 8.99
C LEU A 329 22.56 -16.12 9.77
N ILE A 330 21.93 -16.82 10.71
CA ILE A 330 20.90 -16.28 11.61
C ILE A 330 21.48 -15.13 12.45
N GLY A 331 22.71 -15.29 12.98
CA GLY A 331 23.40 -14.29 13.75
C GLY A 331 23.64 -12.98 12.99
N ILE A 332 23.82 -13.05 11.66
CA ILE A 332 23.94 -11.85 10.79
C ILE A 332 22.55 -11.24 10.50
N MET A 333 21.54 -12.07 10.25
CA MET A 333 20.22 -11.60 9.82
C MET A 333 19.43 -10.95 10.96
N ARG A 334 19.44 -11.57 12.13
CA ARG A 334 18.56 -11.23 13.25
C ARG A 334 18.71 -9.78 13.73
N PRO A 335 19.91 -9.23 13.97
CA PRO A 335 20.07 -7.84 14.44
C PRO A 335 19.43 -6.82 13.50
N ARG A 336 19.54 -7.04 12.18
CA ARG A 336 18.92 -6.15 11.18
C ARG A 336 17.40 -6.22 11.21
N VAL A 337 16.85 -7.41 11.37
CA VAL A 337 15.40 -7.58 11.48
C VAL A 337 14.87 -6.96 12.78
N GLU A 338 15.61 -7.10 13.89
CA GLU A 338 15.30 -6.45 15.16
C GLU A 338 15.26 -4.91 14.99
N GLU A 339 16.27 -4.32 14.32
CA GLU A 339 16.31 -2.89 14.02
C GLU A 339 15.10 -2.42 13.18
N ILE A 340 14.69 -3.20 12.17
CA ILE A 340 13.48 -2.90 11.38
C ILE A 340 12.24 -2.91 12.28
N LEU A 341 12.10 -3.93 13.13
CA LEU A 341 10.95 -4.07 14.04
C LEU A 341 10.94 -2.98 15.12
N ASP A 342 12.09 -2.54 15.62
CA ASP A 342 12.20 -1.39 16.52
C ASP A 342 11.73 -0.10 15.85
N GLY A 343 12.07 0.09 14.57
CA GLY A 343 11.55 1.20 13.76
C GLY A 343 10.03 1.12 13.59
N VAL A 344 9.50 -0.07 13.34
CA VAL A 344 8.04 -0.29 13.27
C VAL A 344 7.37 0.01 14.61
N ARG A 345 7.96 -0.45 15.73
CA ARG A 345 7.44 -0.15 17.07
C ARG A 345 7.36 1.36 17.31
N ALA A 346 8.42 2.09 16.99
CA ALA A 346 8.43 3.56 17.15
C ALA A 346 7.31 4.24 16.33
N VAL A 347 7.00 3.74 15.13
CA VAL A 347 5.88 4.24 14.30
C VAL A 347 4.54 3.91 14.93
N LEU A 348 4.33 2.69 15.45
CA LEU A 348 3.10 2.29 16.13
C LEU A 348 2.87 3.07 17.43
N ASP A 349 3.93 3.28 18.21
CA ASP A 349 3.89 4.09 19.44
C ASP A 349 3.50 5.54 19.13
N ALA A 350 4.12 6.14 18.10
CA ALA A 350 3.80 7.50 17.66
C ALA A 350 2.36 7.63 17.14
N ALA A 351 1.81 6.56 16.56
CA ALA A 351 0.41 6.50 16.13
C ALA A 351 -0.59 6.25 17.27
N GLY A 352 -0.12 5.98 18.50
CA GLY A 352 -0.98 5.65 19.64
C GLY A 352 -1.66 4.28 19.51
N PHE A 353 -1.07 3.34 18.80
CA PHE A 353 -1.65 2.03 18.53
C PHE A 353 -1.96 1.23 19.80
N ASP A 354 -1.19 1.42 20.86
CA ASP A 354 -1.42 0.78 22.18
C ASP A 354 -2.74 1.18 22.85
N HIS A 355 -3.35 2.27 22.43
CA HIS A 355 -4.65 2.73 22.93
C HIS A 355 -5.85 2.17 22.14
N MET A 356 -5.59 1.39 21.10
CA MET A 356 -6.66 0.81 20.29
C MET A 356 -7.32 -0.40 20.98
N PRO A 357 -8.62 -0.62 20.72
CA PRO A 357 -9.36 -1.75 21.30
C PRO A 357 -8.77 -3.11 20.95
N SER A 358 -8.38 -3.28 19.70
CA SER A 358 -7.65 -4.45 19.20
C SER A 358 -6.19 -4.05 18.93
N ARG A 359 -5.27 -4.92 19.29
CA ARG A 359 -3.82 -4.72 19.07
C ARG A 359 -3.27 -5.81 18.16
N GLN A 360 -4.08 -6.22 17.21
CA GLN A 360 -3.67 -7.22 16.23
C GLN A 360 -2.68 -6.59 15.24
N VAL A 361 -1.55 -7.25 15.04
CA VAL A 361 -0.55 -6.89 14.03
C VAL A 361 -0.47 -7.98 12.97
N VAL A 362 -0.55 -7.58 11.71
CA VAL A 362 -0.46 -8.47 10.57
C VAL A 362 0.76 -8.10 9.74
N LEU A 363 1.73 -9.02 9.65
CA LEU A 363 2.93 -8.87 8.83
C LEU A 363 2.67 -9.42 7.44
N THR A 364 3.03 -8.66 6.42
CA THR A 364 2.96 -9.09 5.01
C THR A 364 4.18 -8.57 4.24
N GLY A 365 4.21 -8.71 2.93
CA GLY A 365 5.38 -8.34 2.13
C GLY A 365 6.40 -9.46 1.99
N GLY A 366 7.42 -9.24 1.17
CA GLY A 366 8.41 -10.27 0.84
C GLY A 366 9.26 -10.71 2.03
N ALA A 367 9.71 -9.75 2.85
CA ALA A 367 10.56 -10.04 4.00
C ALA A 367 9.78 -10.67 5.17
N SER A 368 8.44 -10.58 5.19
CA SER A 368 7.63 -11.25 6.21
C SER A 368 7.71 -12.78 6.16
N GLN A 369 8.25 -13.33 5.08
CA GLN A 369 8.37 -14.78 4.88
C GLN A 369 9.63 -15.39 5.52
N ILE A 370 10.46 -14.57 6.18
CA ILE A 370 11.63 -15.10 6.92
C ILE A 370 11.13 -15.96 8.10
N PRO A 371 11.55 -17.24 8.21
CA PRO A 371 11.11 -18.12 9.28
C PRO A 371 11.41 -17.56 10.68
N GLY A 372 10.42 -17.59 11.58
CA GLY A 372 10.53 -17.11 12.97
C GLY A 372 10.28 -15.59 13.11
N LEU A 373 9.89 -14.89 12.02
CA LEU A 373 9.63 -13.45 12.09
C LEU A 373 8.40 -13.11 12.94
N ASP A 374 7.34 -13.88 12.84
CA ASP A 374 6.12 -13.71 13.63
C ASP A 374 6.38 -13.80 15.14
N ALA A 375 7.14 -14.81 15.57
CA ALA A 375 7.53 -14.96 16.96
C ALA A 375 8.47 -13.84 17.45
N LEU A 376 9.45 -13.43 16.63
CA LEU A 376 10.34 -12.31 16.95
C LEU A 376 9.56 -11.00 17.04
N ALA A 377 8.70 -10.72 16.07
CA ALA A 377 7.87 -9.53 16.05
C ALA A 377 6.90 -9.47 17.24
N GLY A 378 6.28 -10.60 17.61
CA GLY A 378 5.43 -10.69 18.80
C GLY A 378 6.16 -10.30 20.09
N ARG A 379 7.43 -10.71 20.23
CA ARG A 379 8.27 -10.31 21.39
C ARG A 379 8.65 -8.83 21.38
N ILE A 380 9.04 -8.29 20.22
CA ILE A 380 9.51 -6.90 20.11
C ILE A 380 8.34 -5.92 20.20
N LEU A 381 7.25 -6.19 19.48
CA LEU A 381 6.10 -5.30 19.42
C LEU A 381 5.17 -5.47 20.64
N GLY A 382 5.30 -6.56 21.41
CA GLY A 382 4.42 -6.83 22.55
C GLY A 382 2.96 -7.06 22.16
N GLN A 383 2.70 -7.54 20.93
CA GLN A 383 1.38 -7.64 20.31
C GLN A 383 1.11 -9.04 19.78
N ASN A 384 -0.16 -9.33 19.50
CA ASN A 384 -0.51 -10.53 18.74
C ASN A 384 -0.13 -10.36 17.28
N VAL A 385 0.75 -11.22 16.76
CA VAL A 385 1.28 -11.11 15.41
C VAL A 385 0.93 -12.35 14.61
N ARG A 386 0.49 -12.14 13.35
CA ARG A 386 0.34 -13.21 12.36
C ARG A 386 0.93 -12.79 11.01
N ILE A 387 1.25 -13.77 10.18
CA ILE A 387 1.59 -13.51 8.77
C ILE A 387 0.30 -13.43 7.96
N GLY A 388 0.10 -12.30 7.27
CA GLY A 388 -1.01 -12.04 6.37
C GLY A 388 -0.68 -12.45 4.94
N ARG A 389 -1.67 -13.04 4.28
CA ARG A 389 -1.64 -13.34 2.85
C ARG A 389 -2.74 -12.56 2.16
N PRO A 390 -2.55 -12.14 0.89
CA PRO A 390 -3.59 -11.44 0.18
C PRO A 390 -4.83 -12.30 -0.04
N LEU A 391 -5.98 -11.66 -0.04
CA LEU A 391 -7.26 -12.27 -0.33
C LEU A 391 -7.23 -12.93 -1.72
N ARG A 392 -7.99 -14.01 -1.87
CA ARG A 392 -8.12 -14.65 -3.18
C ARG A 392 -8.99 -13.79 -4.10
N ILE A 393 -8.47 -13.56 -5.31
CA ILE A 393 -9.17 -12.89 -6.39
C ILE A 393 -9.32 -13.89 -7.54
N GLN A 394 -10.46 -13.91 -8.20
CA GLN A 394 -10.72 -14.79 -9.33
C GLN A 394 -9.70 -14.54 -10.45
N GLY A 395 -9.13 -15.62 -11.03
CA GLY A 395 -8.11 -15.56 -12.07
C GLY A 395 -6.70 -15.27 -11.59
N LEU A 396 -6.49 -14.99 -10.29
CA LEU A 396 -5.15 -14.79 -9.74
C LEU A 396 -4.42 -16.13 -9.61
N ALA A 397 -3.24 -16.26 -10.21
CA ALA A 397 -2.44 -17.49 -10.09
C ALA A 397 -1.97 -17.70 -8.64
N GLN A 398 -1.91 -18.97 -8.21
CA GLN A 398 -1.56 -19.35 -6.83
C GLN A 398 -0.23 -18.75 -6.35
N GLN A 399 0.76 -18.61 -7.22
CA GLN A 399 2.03 -17.97 -6.89
C GLN A 399 1.91 -16.51 -6.47
N HIS A 400 0.85 -15.79 -6.87
CA HIS A 400 0.59 -14.41 -6.50
C HIS A 400 -0.30 -14.26 -5.24
N THR A 401 -0.58 -15.37 -4.54
CA THR A 401 -1.25 -15.35 -3.23
C THR A 401 -0.27 -15.35 -2.06
N ALA A 402 1.05 -15.26 -2.33
CA ALA A 402 2.07 -15.11 -1.30
C ALA A 402 2.06 -13.70 -0.69
N PRO A 403 2.52 -13.53 0.57
CA PRO A 403 2.57 -12.23 1.25
C PRO A 403 3.24 -11.14 0.42
N CYS A 404 4.26 -11.48 -0.35
CA CYS A 404 4.99 -10.54 -1.20
C CYS A 404 4.16 -9.88 -2.32
N HIS A 405 2.91 -10.26 -2.51
CA HIS A 405 1.99 -9.68 -3.49
C HIS A 405 0.80 -8.95 -2.83
N ALA A 406 0.82 -8.76 -1.51
CA ALA A 406 -0.28 -8.12 -0.79
C ALA A 406 -0.56 -6.71 -1.32
N ALA A 407 0.46 -5.85 -1.50
CA ALA A 407 0.29 -4.51 -2.05
C ALA A 407 -0.33 -4.55 -3.46
N THR A 408 0.15 -5.44 -4.34
CA THR A 408 -0.39 -5.58 -5.71
C THR A 408 -1.86 -6.01 -5.72
N VAL A 409 -2.21 -7.02 -4.89
CA VAL A 409 -3.60 -7.52 -4.78
C VAL A 409 -4.51 -6.46 -4.16
N GLY A 410 -4.05 -5.79 -3.11
CA GLY A 410 -4.80 -4.70 -2.48
C GLY A 410 -5.00 -3.50 -3.40
N LEU A 411 -4.03 -3.21 -4.27
CA LEU A 411 -4.19 -2.19 -5.30
C LEU A 411 -5.26 -2.58 -6.33
N ALA A 412 -5.38 -3.89 -6.67
CA ALA A 412 -6.45 -4.40 -7.51
C ALA A 412 -7.83 -4.23 -6.82
N LEU A 413 -7.92 -4.54 -5.52
CA LEU A 413 -9.12 -4.30 -4.73
C LEU A 413 -9.48 -2.81 -4.66
N HIS A 414 -8.48 -1.93 -4.45
CA HIS A 414 -8.69 -0.48 -4.48
C HIS A 414 -9.12 0.02 -5.86
N ALA A 415 -8.58 -0.55 -6.92
CA ALA A 415 -8.96 -0.20 -8.28
C ALA A 415 -10.42 -0.55 -8.58
N ALA A 416 -10.86 -1.73 -8.17
CA ALA A 416 -12.21 -2.21 -8.41
C ALA A 416 -13.25 -1.57 -7.46
N ASN A 417 -12.92 -1.50 -6.17
CA ASN A 417 -13.82 -1.04 -5.10
C ASN A 417 -13.11 -0.01 -4.21
N PRO A 418 -12.91 1.23 -4.70
CA PRO A 418 -12.29 2.28 -3.91
C PRO A 418 -13.20 2.71 -2.77
N GLN A 419 -12.60 3.11 -1.67
CA GLN A 419 -13.31 3.89 -0.64
C GLN A 419 -13.55 5.31 -1.15
N ASP A 420 -14.62 5.94 -0.64
CA ASP A 420 -14.88 7.33 -0.97
C ASP A 420 -13.81 8.24 -0.37
N GLU A 421 -13.40 9.22 -1.15
CA GLU A 421 -12.46 10.23 -0.75
C GLU A 421 -13.08 11.63 -0.95
N TRP A 422 -12.48 12.64 -0.36
CA TRP A 422 -13.03 14.00 -0.41
C TRP A 422 -13.43 14.47 -1.83
N TRP A 423 -12.68 14.11 -2.85
CA TRP A 423 -12.97 14.47 -4.25
C TRP A 423 -14.07 13.62 -4.92
N ASP A 424 -14.62 12.63 -4.25
CA ASP A 424 -15.82 11.90 -4.72
C ASP A 424 -17.11 12.64 -4.36
N PHE A 425 -17.05 13.58 -3.41
CA PHE A 425 -18.16 14.42 -3.01
C PHE A 425 -18.22 15.69 -3.88
N GLU A 426 -19.39 16.35 -3.91
CA GLU A 426 -19.54 17.61 -4.62
C GLU A 426 -18.78 18.73 -3.91
N MET A 427 -18.35 19.74 -4.69
CA MET A 427 -17.80 20.97 -4.10
C MET A 427 -18.96 21.76 -3.46
N PRO A 428 -18.76 22.34 -2.26
CA PRO A 428 -19.77 23.17 -1.65
C PRO A 428 -20.05 24.40 -2.54
N VAL A 429 -21.35 24.67 -2.75
CA VAL A 429 -21.77 25.91 -3.41
C VAL A 429 -21.46 27.08 -2.45
N GLU A 430 -20.75 28.09 -2.93
CA GLU A 430 -20.47 29.31 -2.13
C GLU A 430 -21.81 29.95 -1.71
N ARG A 431 -22.22 29.73 -0.47
CA ARG A 431 -23.29 30.51 0.16
C ARG A 431 -22.69 31.75 0.78
N ALA A 432 -23.15 32.93 0.38
CA ALA A 432 -22.74 34.18 0.99
C ALA A 432 -23.02 34.12 2.50
N GLY A 433 -21.95 34.05 3.35
CA GLY A 433 -22.06 34.08 4.81
C GLY A 433 -21.36 32.95 5.59
N VAL A 434 -20.75 31.95 4.96
CA VAL A 434 -20.08 30.85 5.67
C VAL A 434 -18.63 31.22 5.99
N ILE A 435 -18.36 31.54 7.25
CA ILE A 435 -17.01 31.92 7.74
C ILE A 435 -15.97 30.79 7.58
N GLY A 436 -16.39 29.52 7.65
CA GLY A 436 -15.55 28.34 7.48
C GLY A 436 -14.97 28.19 6.06
N LEU A 437 -15.70 28.64 5.02
CA LEU A 437 -15.26 28.53 3.63
C LEU A 437 -13.98 29.33 3.34
N LYS A 438 -13.78 30.48 4.00
CA LYS A 438 -12.57 31.31 3.81
C LYS A 438 -11.31 30.62 4.36
N ARG A 439 -11.42 29.80 5.39
CA ARG A 439 -10.29 29.03 5.97
C ARG A 439 -9.92 27.85 5.10
N ALA A 440 -10.90 27.06 4.66
CA ALA A 440 -10.68 25.95 3.75
C ALA A 440 -10.07 26.41 2.42
N VAL A 441 -10.59 27.51 1.81
CA VAL A 441 -10.03 28.12 0.60
C VAL A 441 -8.60 28.62 0.81
N ARG A 442 -8.27 29.19 1.98
CA ARG A 442 -6.91 29.64 2.29
C ARG A 442 -5.94 28.49 2.42
N TRP A 443 -6.36 27.37 3.06
CA TRP A 443 -5.54 26.19 3.23
C TRP A 443 -5.11 25.60 1.88
N PHE A 444 -6.02 25.41 0.98
CA PHE A 444 -5.73 24.87 -0.34
C PHE A 444 -4.89 25.84 -1.21
N ARG A 445 -5.10 27.14 -1.12
CA ARG A 445 -4.33 28.12 -1.90
C ARG A 445 -2.86 28.21 -1.49
N ASN A 446 -2.53 27.88 -0.25
CA ASN A 446 -1.16 28.01 0.27
C ASN A 446 -0.33 26.73 0.13
N ASN A 447 -0.94 25.59 -0.25
CA ASN A 447 -0.26 24.28 -0.28
C ASN A 447 -0.16 23.67 -1.68
N TRP A 448 -0.61 24.41 -2.71
CA TRP A 448 -0.53 23.97 -4.13
C TRP A 448 -0.04 25.08 -5.06
#